data_0074d84a7b7ca7beda67372211ea2c5b
#
_entry.id   0074d84a7b7ca7beda67372211ea2c5b
#
_cell.length_a   1.000
_cell.length_b   1.000
_cell.length_c   1.000
_cell.angle_alpha   90.00
_cell.angle_beta   90.00
_cell.angle_gamma   90.00
#
_symmetry.space_group_name_H-M   'P 1'
#
loop_
_entity.id
_entity.type
_entity.pdbx_description
1 polymer ?
#
loop_
_entity_poly.entity_id
_entity_poly.type
_entity_poly.pdbx_seq_one_letter_code
_entity_poly.pdbx_strand_id
1 'polypeptide(L)'
;TALSVYPENAYILGELIHNPDVTERIAARGIVTVESVEEVPDGATLLIRSHGEGRKVYERCAARGIVIVDCTCSFVQRSQRIVHEQSALGRTVVIIGHPEHPETVGLLGWIAEGGEAYVFSSPDDDFSILRDKDLAVVAQTTFSEQSFSESCENLRKVCQKTVEIFKTICYTTVCRQR
;
A
#
# COMPACT_ATOMS: atom_id res chain seq x y z
N THR A 1 -1.99 -16.54 -16.10
CA THR A 1 -1.67 -17.26 -15.67
C THR A 1 -0.66 -17.46 -14.54
N ALA A 2 -0.40 -16.59 -13.58
CA ALA A 2 0.44 -16.89 -12.43
C ALA A 2 -0.08 -18.11 -11.61
N LEU A 3 -1.38 -18.28 -11.50
CA LEU A 3 -2.04 -19.36 -10.73
C LEU A 3 -1.83 -20.80 -11.27
N SER A 4 -1.15 -20.99 -12.40
CA SER A 4 -0.93 -22.32 -12.99
C SER A 4 0.37 -23.02 -12.55
N VAL A 5 1.21 -22.37 -11.74
CA VAL A 5 2.59 -22.80 -11.46
C VAL A 5 2.90 -22.92 -9.94
N TYR A 6 1.89 -22.76 -9.06
CA TYR A 6 2.19 -22.73 -7.61
C TYR A 6 2.19 -24.12 -6.96
N PRO A 7 3.16 -24.36 -6.04
CA PRO A 7 3.30 -25.63 -5.33
C PRO A 7 2.13 -25.89 -4.38
N GLU A 8 1.96 -27.15 -4.00
CA GLU A 8 0.88 -27.65 -3.12
C GLU A 8 0.85 -27.04 -1.71
N ASN A 9 1.81 -26.18 -1.34
CA ASN A 9 1.91 -25.52 -0.03
C ASN A 9 2.00 -23.99 -0.21
N ALA A 10 1.08 -23.41 -0.98
CA ALA A 10 1.02 -21.97 -1.16
C ALA A 10 -0.03 -21.33 -0.24
N TYR A 11 0.32 -20.18 0.31
CA TYR A 11 -0.50 -19.36 1.19
C TYR A 11 -0.73 -17.99 0.59
N ILE A 12 -1.82 -17.33 0.93
CA ILE A 12 -2.10 -15.93 0.56
C ILE A 12 -2.35 -15.14 1.83
N LEU A 13 -1.69 -14.01 1.96
CA LEU A 13 -1.92 -13.10 3.08
C LEU A 13 -3.13 -12.20 2.79
N GLY A 14 -4.21 -12.41 3.54
CA GLY A 14 -5.50 -11.77 3.34
C GLY A 14 -6.18 -12.13 2.01
N GLU A 15 -7.35 -11.58 1.75
CA GLU A 15 -8.07 -11.83 0.49
C GLU A 15 -7.32 -11.26 -0.72
N LEU A 16 -7.07 -12.07 -1.75
CA LEU A 16 -6.36 -11.68 -2.96
C LEU A 16 -7.10 -10.57 -3.72
N ILE A 17 -8.40 -10.74 -3.89
CA ILE A 17 -9.34 -9.77 -4.45
C ILE A 17 -10.75 -10.06 -3.92
N HIS A 18 -11.59 -9.04 -3.83
CA HIS A 18 -13.00 -9.17 -3.44
C HIS A 18 -13.85 -9.78 -4.58
N ASN A 19 -13.53 -11.01 -4.98
CA ASN A 19 -14.27 -11.76 -5.99
C ASN A 19 -14.42 -13.22 -5.55
N PRO A 20 -15.64 -13.67 -5.15
CA PRO A 20 -15.92 -15.00 -4.65
C PRO A 20 -15.45 -16.11 -5.61
N ASP A 21 -15.70 -15.96 -6.92
CA ASP A 21 -15.33 -16.97 -7.93
C ASP A 21 -13.81 -17.19 -7.98
N VAL A 22 -13.03 -16.12 -7.75
CA VAL A 22 -11.56 -16.22 -7.72
C VAL A 22 -11.11 -16.87 -6.41
N THR A 23 -11.71 -16.48 -5.29
CA THR A 23 -11.41 -17.06 -3.97
C THR A 23 -11.69 -18.56 -3.96
N GLU A 24 -12.84 -19.00 -4.50
CA GLU A 24 -13.16 -20.43 -4.62
C GLU A 24 -12.17 -21.18 -5.52
N ARG A 25 -11.77 -20.60 -6.64
CA ARG A 25 -10.78 -21.23 -7.55
C ARG A 25 -9.39 -21.33 -6.93
N ILE A 26 -9.03 -20.41 -6.04
CA ILE A 26 -7.79 -20.43 -5.27
C ILE A 26 -7.84 -21.54 -4.23
N ALA A 27 -8.93 -21.61 -3.45
CA ALA A 27 -9.16 -22.64 -2.45
C ALA A 27 -9.20 -24.06 -3.09
N ALA A 28 -9.87 -24.21 -4.24
CA ALA A 28 -9.92 -25.47 -5.00
C ALA A 28 -8.53 -25.96 -5.48
N ARG A 29 -7.51 -25.11 -5.46
CA ARG A 29 -6.12 -25.46 -5.77
C ARG A 29 -5.27 -25.76 -4.53
N GLY A 30 -5.89 -25.80 -3.36
CA GLY A 30 -5.18 -26.06 -2.10
C GLY A 30 -4.40 -24.86 -1.56
N ILE A 31 -4.62 -23.65 -2.11
CA ILE A 31 -3.98 -22.42 -1.60
C ILE A 31 -4.80 -21.95 -0.39
N VAL A 32 -4.13 -21.74 0.75
CA VAL A 32 -4.77 -21.37 2.01
C VAL A 32 -4.65 -19.86 2.22
N THR A 33 -5.79 -19.21 2.51
CA THR A 33 -5.78 -17.80 2.93
C THR A 33 -5.48 -17.73 4.43
N VAL A 34 -4.53 -16.87 4.81
CA VAL A 34 -4.11 -16.63 6.19
C VAL A 34 -4.20 -15.14 6.50
N GLU A 35 -4.41 -14.81 7.77
CA GLU A 35 -4.50 -13.41 8.22
C GLU A 35 -3.15 -12.85 8.67
N SER A 36 -2.19 -13.71 8.96
CA SER A 36 -0.86 -13.30 9.40
C SER A 36 0.26 -14.20 8.85
N VAL A 37 1.47 -13.66 8.77
CA VAL A 37 2.67 -14.42 8.35
C VAL A 37 2.98 -15.55 9.34
N GLU A 38 2.59 -15.42 10.59
CA GLU A 38 2.81 -16.37 11.65
C GLU A 38 2.11 -17.72 11.40
N GLU A 39 1.01 -17.70 10.65
CA GLU A 39 0.25 -18.89 10.24
C GLU A 39 0.90 -19.67 9.09
N VAL A 40 1.87 -19.04 8.39
CA VAL A 40 2.57 -19.66 7.26
C VAL A 40 3.70 -20.54 7.79
N PRO A 41 3.80 -21.84 7.41
CA PRO A 41 4.93 -22.68 7.79
C PRO A 41 6.28 -22.15 7.23
N ASP A 42 7.36 -22.43 7.96
CA ASP A 42 8.70 -22.11 7.50
C ASP A 42 9.02 -22.84 6.19
N GLY A 43 9.64 -22.15 5.25
CA GLY A 43 9.97 -22.68 3.94
C GLY A 43 8.79 -22.82 2.96
N ALA A 44 7.56 -22.46 3.34
CA ALA A 44 6.42 -22.45 2.45
C ALA A 44 6.46 -21.29 1.44
N THR A 45 5.49 -21.24 0.52
CA THR A 45 5.34 -20.14 -0.44
C THR A 45 4.20 -19.22 0.00
N LEU A 46 4.47 -17.92 0.07
CA LEU A 46 3.49 -16.87 0.39
C LEU A 46 3.27 -15.95 -0.81
N LEU A 47 2.02 -15.81 -1.22
CA LEU A 47 1.60 -14.85 -2.24
C LEU A 47 1.21 -13.54 -1.55
N ILE A 48 1.83 -12.45 -1.98
CA ILE A 48 1.44 -11.09 -1.59
C ILE A 48 0.41 -10.58 -2.59
N ARG A 49 -0.70 -10.09 -2.09
CA ARG A 49 -1.81 -9.56 -2.90
C ARG A 49 -1.46 -8.27 -3.63
N SER A 50 -2.31 -7.86 -4.57
CA SER A 50 -2.08 -6.67 -5.42
C SER A 50 -1.95 -5.35 -4.66
N HIS A 51 -2.51 -5.26 -3.45
CA HIS A 51 -2.44 -4.08 -2.58
C HIS A 51 -1.07 -3.89 -1.92
N GLY A 52 -0.21 -4.94 -2.00
CA GLY A 52 1.08 -4.95 -1.31
C GLY A 52 0.95 -5.11 0.20
N GLU A 53 2.09 -5.27 0.85
CA GLU A 53 2.20 -5.41 2.30
C GLU A 53 3.29 -4.47 2.84
N GLY A 54 3.29 -4.26 4.15
CA GLY A 54 4.34 -3.49 4.81
C GLY A 54 5.67 -4.24 4.83
N ARG A 55 6.79 -3.51 4.86
CA ARG A 55 8.15 -4.03 4.79
C ARG A 55 8.45 -5.14 5.80
N LYS A 56 7.89 -5.06 7.00
CA LYS A 56 8.05 -6.08 8.06
C LYS A 56 7.56 -7.47 7.65
N VAL A 57 6.57 -7.57 6.76
CA VAL A 57 6.09 -8.85 6.22
C VAL A 57 7.21 -9.53 5.43
N TYR A 58 7.87 -8.79 4.55
CA TYR A 58 8.98 -9.28 3.73
C TYR A 58 10.17 -9.70 4.61
N GLU A 59 10.51 -8.92 5.62
CA GLU A 59 11.60 -9.21 6.57
C GLU A 59 11.33 -10.49 7.38
N ARG A 60 10.09 -10.66 7.86
CA ARG A 60 9.66 -11.88 8.58
C ARG A 60 9.70 -13.12 7.68
N CYS A 61 9.23 -13.01 6.45
CA CYS A 61 9.30 -14.10 5.48
C CYS A 61 10.76 -14.51 5.22
N ALA A 62 11.64 -13.53 5.00
CA ALA A 62 13.06 -13.79 4.78
C ALA A 62 13.71 -14.51 5.98
N ALA A 63 13.41 -14.08 7.21
CA ALA A 63 13.95 -14.68 8.45
C ALA A 63 13.48 -16.14 8.64
N ARG A 64 12.31 -16.53 8.08
CA ARG A 64 11.72 -17.86 8.19
C ARG A 64 11.89 -18.72 6.94
N GLY A 65 12.65 -18.25 5.95
CA GLY A 65 12.86 -18.96 4.69
C GLY A 65 11.60 -19.14 3.85
N ILE A 66 10.56 -18.32 4.10
CA ILE A 66 9.30 -18.32 3.33
C ILE A 66 9.58 -17.68 1.96
N VAL A 67 9.22 -18.39 0.89
CA VAL A 67 9.39 -17.91 -0.49
C VAL A 67 8.24 -16.96 -0.83
N ILE A 68 8.55 -15.70 -1.12
CA ILE A 68 7.54 -14.71 -1.50
C ILE A 68 7.32 -14.73 -3.02
N VAL A 69 6.04 -14.81 -3.40
CA VAL A 69 5.57 -14.48 -4.74
C VAL A 69 4.84 -13.15 -4.64
N ASP A 70 5.54 -12.08 -5.00
CA ASP A 70 5.00 -10.72 -4.88
C ASP A 70 4.12 -10.39 -6.09
N CYS A 71 2.80 -10.35 -5.87
CA CYS A 71 1.80 -9.95 -6.86
C CYS A 71 1.38 -8.46 -6.70
N THR A 72 2.13 -7.69 -5.92
CA THR A 72 1.86 -6.26 -5.73
C THR A 72 1.82 -5.52 -7.07
N CYS A 73 0.78 -4.74 -7.27
CA CYS A 73 0.63 -3.91 -8.47
C CYS A 73 1.83 -2.95 -8.61
N SER A 74 2.37 -2.79 -9.81
CA SER A 74 3.53 -1.93 -10.07
C SER A 74 3.31 -0.46 -9.66
N PHE A 75 2.07 0.03 -9.71
CA PHE A 75 1.72 1.37 -9.20
C PHE A 75 1.87 1.44 -7.67
N VAL A 76 1.43 0.41 -6.96
CA VAL A 76 1.58 0.31 -5.49
C VAL A 76 3.06 0.19 -5.12
N GLN A 77 3.84 -0.66 -5.82
CA GLN A 77 5.29 -0.78 -5.60
C GLN A 77 6.02 0.56 -5.79
N ARG A 78 5.59 1.35 -6.79
CA ARG A 78 6.12 2.70 -6.99
C ARG A 78 5.79 3.61 -5.80
N SER A 79 4.56 3.55 -5.28
CA SER A 79 4.14 4.34 -4.11
C SER A 79 4.91 3.93 -2.86
N GLN A 80 5.11 2.64 -2.62
CA GLN A 80 5.91 2.11 -1.52
C GLN A 80 7.35 2.65 -1.55
N ARG A 81 7.98 2.63 -2.73
CA ARG A 81 9.33 3.17 -2.90
C ARG A 81 9.39 4.67 -2.60
N ILE A 82 8.45 5.47 -3.12
CA ILE A 82 8.37 6.91 -2.85
C ILE A 82 8.23 7.18 -1.35
N VAL A 83 7.30 6.48 -0.70
CA VAL A 83 7.05 6.60 0.74
C VAL A 83 8.33 6.33 1.54
N HIS A 84 9.04 5.25 1.21
CA HIS A 84 10.29 4.88 1.88
C HIS A 84 11.40 5.92 1.64
N GLU A 85 11.64 6.29 0.40
CA GLU A 85 12.67 7.26 0.02
C GLU A 85 12.44 8.63 0.67
N GLN A 86 11.20 9.13 0.62
CA GLN A 86 10.87 10.45 1.13
C GLN A 86 10.92 10.51 2.67
N SER A 87 10.44 9.47 3.35
CA SER A 87 10.55 9.40 4.81
C SER A 87 12.00 9.24 5.28
N ALA A 88 12.83 8.49 4.54
CA ALA A 88 14.27 8.37 4.82
C ALA A 88 15.02 9.70 4.63
N LEU A 89 14.52 10.61 3.78
CA LEU A 89 15.04 11.98 3.64
C LEU A 89 14.55 12.93 4.76
N GLY A 90 13.80 12.44 5.74
CA GLY A 90 13.27 13.22 6.86
C GLY A 90 12.02 14.03 6.53
N ARG A 91 11.37 13.78 5.38
CA ARG A 91 10.10 14.41 5.06
C ARG A 91 8.95 13.71 5.75
N THR A 92 7.95 14.47 6.19
CA THR A 92 6.67 13.92 6.64
C THR A 92 5.87 13.42 5.45
N VAL A 93 5.53 12.14 5.43
CA VAL A 93 4.72 11.54 4.38
C VAL A 93 3.25 11.79 4.65
N VAL A 94 2.54 12.28 3.64
CA VAL A 94 1.07 12.45 3.67
C VAL A 94 0.47 11.48 2.66
N ILE A 95 -0.36 10.57 3.14
CA ILE A 95 -1.10 9.62 2.31
C ILE A 95 -2.55 10.10 2.22
N ILE A 96 -2.99 10.46 1.02
CA ILE A 96 -4.41 10.77 0.78
C ILE A 96 -5.10 9.48 0.34
N GLY A 97 -5.93 8.92 1.23
CA GLY A 97 -6.57 7.61 1.06
C GLY A 97 -7.37 7.20 2.28
N HIS A 98 -8.02 6.05 2.20
CA HIS A 98 -8.78 5.52 3.33
C HIS A 98 -7.83 4.85 4.35
N PRO A 99 -7.87 5.23 5.65
CA PRO A 99 -6.90 4.74 6.64
C PRO A 99 -6.87 3.21 6.80
N GLU A 100 -8.04 2.58 6.74
CA GLU A 100 -8.18 1.12 6.92
C GLU A 100 -7.98 0.32 5.61
N HIS A 101 -7.80 0.99 4.49
CA HIS A 101 -7.60 0.30 3.21
C HIS A 101 -6.27 -0.45 3.21
N PRO A 102 -6.24 -1.73 2.76
CA PRO A 102 -5.01 -2.54 2.79
C PRO A 102 -3.80 -1.90 2.12
N GLU A 103 -3.99 -1.18 1.01
CA GLU A 103 -2.91 -0.43 0.35
C GLU A 103 -2.34 0.66 1.25
N THR A 104 -3.20 1.44 1.93
CA THR A 104 -2.78 2.51 2.83
C THR A 104 -2.02 1.96 4.03
N VAL A 105 -2.52 0.88 4.63
CA VAL A 105 -1.84 0.16 5.72
C VAL A 105 -0.49 -0.37 5.24
N GLY A 106 -0.44 -0.95 4.04
CA GLY A 106 0.80 -1.39 3.40
C GLY A 106 1.81 -0.25 3.23
N LEU A 107 1.36 0.92 2.70
CA LEU A 107 2.21 2.10 2.51
C LEU A 107 2.79 2.62 3.83
N LEU A 108 1.99 2.68 4.90
CA LEU A 108 2.47 3.06 6.23
C LEU A 108 3.59 2.14 6.72
N GLY A 109 3.54 0.87 6.38
CA GLY A 109 4.58 -0.10 6.69
C GLY A 109 5.91 0.10 5.94
N TRP A 110 5.97 1.03 4.98
CA TRP A 110 7.20 1.41 4.25
C TRP A 110 7.83 2.72 4.76
N ILE A 111 7.23 3.38 5.74
CA ILE A 111 7.86 4.53 6.40
C ILE A 111 9.19 4.10 7.00
N ALA A 112 10.24 4.86 6.72
CA ALA A 112 11.57 4.63 7.26
C ALA A 112 11.56 4.74 8.79
N GLU A 113 12.51 4.09 9.45
CA GLU A 113 12.62 4.15 10.90
C GLU A 113 12.77 5.59 11.41
N GLY A 114 11.96 5.97 12.38
CA GLY A 114 11.89 7.35 12.88
C GLY A 114 11.17 8.34 11.95
N GLY A 115 10.70 7.90 10.78
CA GLY A 115 9.90 8.72 9.87
C GLY A 115 8.49 8.99 10.40
N GLU A 116 7.88 10.05 9.91
CA GLU A 116 6.55 10.51 10.30
C GLU A 116 5.59 10.43 9.12
N ALA A 117 4.36 9.96 9.36
CA ALA A 117 3.32 9.91 8.34
C ALA A 117 1.95 10.24 8.89
N TYR A 118 1.10 10.81 8.03
CA TYR A 118 -0.31 11.09 8.29
C TYR A 118 -1.16 10.59 7.14
N VAL A 119 -2.38 10.13 7.46
CA VAL A 119 -3.37 9.70 6.49
C VAL A 119 -4.58 10.62 6.57
N PHE A 120 -5.04 11.10 5.43
CA PHE A 120 -6.25 11.91 5.30
C PHE A 120 -7.15 11.31 4.22
N SER A 121 -8.45 11.35 4.45
CA SER A 121 -9.44 10.72 3.55
C SER A 121 -10.34 11.73 2.85
N SER A 122 -10.29 13.01 3.25
CA SER A 122 -11.12 14.06 2.72
C SER A 122 -10.33 15.35 2.51
N PRO A 123 -10.67 16.15 1.47
CA PRO A 123 -10.14 17.51 1.34
C PRO A 123 -10.58 18.45 2.49
N ASP A 124 -11.63 18.08 3.24
CA ASP A 124 -12.15 18.86 4.37
C ASP A 124 -11.48 18.50 5.71
N ASP A 125 -10.55 17.55 5.71
CA ASP A 125 -9.79 17.18 6.91
C ASP A 125 -8.94 18.35 7.42
N ASP A 126 -8.67 18.38 8.73
CA ASP A 126 -7.82 19.41 9.34
C ASP A 126 -6.32 19.11 9.10
N PHE A 127 -5.72 19.85 8.19
CA PHE A 127 -4.30 19.76 7.84
C PHE A 127 -3.38 20.64 8.74
N SER A 128 -3.91 21.29 9.77
CA SER A 128 -3.17 22.26 10.60
C SER A 128 -1.89 21.70 11.24
N ILE A 129 -1.89 20.40 11.59
CA ILE A 129 -0.73 19.67 12.14
C ILE A 129 0.47 19.63 11.18
N LEU A 130 0.26 19.88 9.90
CA LEU A 130 1.26 19.81 8.84
C LEU A 130 1.91 21.16 8.53
N ARG A 131 1.49 22.25 9.18
CA ARG A 131 1.87 23.64 8.86
C ARG A 131 3.38 23.84 8.70
N ASP A 132 4.17 23.33 9.62
CA ASP A 132 5.61 23.57 9.73
C ASP A 132 6.45 22.36 9.31
N LYS A 133 5.91 21.50 8.45
CA LYS A 133 6.54 20.24 8.01
C LYS A 133 6.91 20.29 6.52
N ASP A 134 8.03 19.67 6.16
CA ASP A 134 8.36 19.39 4.76
C ASP A 134 7.63 18.14 4.33
N LEU A 135 6.75 18.24 3.34
CA LEU A 135 5.80 17.20 2.99
C LEU A 135 6.17 16.46 1.70
N ALA A 136 5.97 15.16 1.72
CA ALA A 136 5.86 14.31 0.55
C ALA A 136 4.45 13.72 0.48
N VAL A 137 3.66 14.10 -0.52
CA VAL A 137 2.24 13.73 -0.63
C VAL A 137 2.07 12.66 -1.70
N VAL A 138 1.46 11.54 -1.31
CA VAL A 138 1.06 10.43 -2.20
C VAL A 138 -0.43 10.16 -2.05
N ALA A 139 -1.03 9.49 -3.03
CA ALA A 139 -2.41 8.99 -2.94
C ALA A 139 -2.42 7.46 -2.89
N GLN A 140 -3.43 6.89 -2.25
CA GLN A 140 -3.88 5.53 -2.53
C GLN A 140 -4.18 5.41 -4.02
N THR A 141 -3.65 4.38 -4.71
CA THR A 141 -3.68 4.30 -6.18
C THR A 141 -5.08 4.24 -6.78
N THR A 142 -6.07 3.86 -5.99
CA THR A 142 -7.49 3.79 -6.38
C THR A 142 -8.34 4.95 -5.85
N PHE A 143 -7.72 5.97 -5.25
CA PHE A 143 -8.44 7.13 -4.67
C PHE A 143 -9.03 8.04 -5.76
N SER A 144 -9.95 8.93 -5.37
CA SER A 144 -10.54 9.94 -6.26
C SER A 144 -9.49 10.96 -6.72
N GLU A 145 -9.32 11.14 -8.04
CA GLU A 145 -8.42 12.15 -8.61
C GLU A 145 -8.84 13.57 -8.19
N GLN A 146 -10.15 13.85 -8.17
CA GLN A 146 -10.69 15.15 -7.76
C GLN A 146 -10.38 15.42 -6.27
N SER A 147 -10.77 14.51 -5.38
CA SER A 147 -10.52 14.67 -3.94
C SER A 147 -9.04 14.78 -3.60
N PHE A 148 -8.18 14.05 -4.32
CA PHE A 148 -6.72 14.18 -4.17
C PHE A 148 -6.23 15.56 -4.58
N SER A 149 -6.72 16.10 -5.70
CA SER A 149 -6.34 17.44 -6.17
C SER A 149 -6.77 18.53 -5.18
N GLU A 150 -8.02 18.46 -4.69
CA GLU A 150 -8.56 19.39 -3.70
C GLU A 150 -7.78 19.32 -2.37
N SER A 151 -7.46 18.12 -1.90
CA SER A 151 -6.61 17.93 -0.70
C SER A 151 -5.23 18.56 -0.89
N CYS A 152 -4.59 18.37 -2.06
CA CYS A 152 -3.29 18.96 -2.35
C CYS A 152 -3.33 20.49 -2.39
N GLU A 153 -4.42 21.09 -2.91
CA GLU A 153 -4.63 22.54 -2.90
C GLU A 153 -4.78 23.08 -1.48
N ASN A 154 -5.54 22.39 -0.63
CA ASN A 154 -5.73 22.78 0.76
C ASN A 154 -4.46 22.61 1.59
N LEU A 155 -3.70 21.54 1.38
CA LEU A 155 -2.36 21.35 1.97
C LEU A 155 -1.43 22.52 1.65
N ARG A 156 -1.38 23.00 0.39
CA ARG A 156 -0.55 24.13 -0.01
C ARG A 156 -0.95 25.46 0.63
N LYS A 157 -2.23 25.65 0.99
CA LYS A 157 -2.72 26.84 1.70
C LYS A 157 -2.31 26.84 3.17
N VAL A 158 -2.22 25.67 3.79
CA VAL A 158 -1.91 25.50 5.22
C VAL A 158 -0.41 25.41 5.48
N CYS A 159 0.30 24.65 4.65
CA CYS A 159 1.73 24.37 4.83
C CYS A 159 2.59 25.58 4.47
N GLN A 160 3.53 25.94 5.37
CA GLN A 160 4.48 27.03 5.19
C GLN A 160 5.84 26.58 4.62
N LYS A 161 6.02 25.27 4.46
CA LYS A 161 7.24 24.67 3.95
C LYS A 161 7.02 23.96 2.60
N THR A 162 7.94 23.09 2.23
CA THR A 162 7.91 22.36 0.97
C THR A 162 6.72 21.36 0.94
N VAL A 163 5.97 21.36 -0.14
CA VAL A 163 4.93 20.38 -0.44
C VAL A 163 5.24 19.73 -1.79
N GLU A 164 5.88 18.56 -1.76
CA GLU A 164 6.16 17.79 -2.96
C GLU A 164 5.05 16.76 -3.17
N ILE A 165 4.40 16.82 -4.33
CA ILE A 165 3.26 15.98 -4.67
C ILE A 165 3.65 14.95 -5.71
N PHE A 166 3.44 13.68 -5.39
CA PHE A 166 3.69 12.54 -6.27
C PHE A 166 2.36 12.01 -6.81
N LYS A 167 2.18 12.04 -8.12
CA LYS A 167 0.99 11.49 -8.79
C LYS A 167 1.07 9.98 -8.78
N THR A 168 0.43 9.34 -7.78
CA THR A 168 0.44 7.89 -7.57
C THR A 168 -0.88 7.21 -7.92
N ILE A 169 -1.96 7.96 -8.19
CA ILE A 169 -3.23 7.39 -8.67
C ILE A 169 -2.98 6.66 -9.98
N CYS A 170 -3.47 5.41 -10.08
CA CYS A 170 -3.20 4.61 -11.25
C CYS A 170 -4.04 5.06 -12.45
N TYR A 171 -3.48 4.95 -13.65
CA TYR A 171 -4.15 5.38 -14.90
C TYR A 171 -5.50 4.69 -15.11
N THR A 172 -5.60 3.40 -14.78
CA THR A 172 -6.86 2.64 -14.88
C THR A 172 -7.96 3.23 -14.00
N THR A 173 -7.61 3.70 -12.79
CA THR A 173 -8.53 4.39 -11.88
C THR A 173 -9.01 5.70 -12.50
N VAL A 174 -8.07 6.52 -13.00
CA VAL A 174 -8.41 7.80 -13.67
C VAL A 174 -9.35 7.58 -14.85
N CYS A 175 -9.11 6.57 -15.68
CA CYS A 175 -9.99 6.26 -16.81
C CYS A 175 -11.40 5.81 -16.40
N ARG A 176 -11.56 5.19 -15.23
CA ARG A 176 -12.88 4.75 -14.72
C ARG A 176 -13.67 5.87 -14.05
N GLN A 177 -13.01 6.93 -13.62
CA GLN A 177 -13.64 8.10 -12.97
C GLN A 177 -14.10 9.17 -13.95
N ARG A 178 -13.75 9.05 -15.22
CA ARG A 178 -14.21 9.90 -16.36
C ARG A 178 -15.41 9.30 -17.05
#